data_f214b3b01a6724cc74920125e6c96da3
#
_entry.id   f214b3b01a6724cc74920125e6c96da3
#
_cell.length_a   1.000
_cell.length_b   1.000
_cell.length_c   1.000
_cell.angle_alpha   90.00
_cell.angle_beta   90.00
_cell.angle_gamma   90.00
#
_symmetry.space_group_name_H-M   'P 1'
#
loop_
_entity.id
_entity.type
_entity.pdbx_description
1 polymer ?
#
loop_
_entity_poly.entity_id
_entity_poly.type
_entity_poly.pdbx_seq_one_letter_code
_entity_poly.pdbx_strand_id
1 'polypeptide(L)'
;MARGREAAMALLPHRSDYASLSRTWRGDLLAGLTVGIVALPLALAFGVSSGVGAEAGLVTAIVAGLVAAVFGGSHVQVSGPTGAMVVVLAPIVASHGVGAVALLSVMAGLLLVVLGASRLGRAVAYIPWPVVEGFTLGIGVIIFLQQVPLAVSSHVAPGQNTAIAAAEAIGTAPWPRALAGIGVVVLVAAVTLLVPRIHRALPASLMAVLVATLGAGFLGLDVERIGELPTSLPAPAVPGMGFTDLPALAGPALAIAALAAIESLLSARVASGLSGPDGRTTGPYNPDRELMGQGLASLAAGLFGGMPATGAIARTAVNVRSGGRSRAAAIVHALVLLGVVYLAAPLVAQIPLAALAGVLMVTAGRVVSIRTARRILGSTRQDAVAFVLTAVITVSFDLIVAIQIGLVAAALLTLRQFAKLGGVRREAIAGRAHDGDEHIAVFRLDGLMFFGAAERILHELAAVQGVEVVILRLSQLRYLDATGAQTLVEVIRTLEARGVTVLLKGVQDQHLDLVRRVGVIAELRHHRHLFDSLDAAVEHARSHVRRARQATPA
;
A
#
# COMPACT_ATOMS: atom_id res chain seq x y z
N MET A 1 -0.68 33.06 -5.98
CA MET A 1 0.58 32.66 -6.65
C MET A 1 1.71 32.29 -5.67
N ALA A 2 1.97 33.03 -4.57
CA ALA A 2 3.04 32.71 -3.61
C ALA A 2 2.94 31.30 -2.99
N ARG A 3 1.77 30.91 -2.46
CA ARG A 3 1.52 29.56 -1.89
C ARG A 3 1.76 28.41 -2.87
N GLY A 4 1.50 28.60 -4.18
CA GLY A 4 1.76 27.59 -5.20
C GLY A 4 3.26 27.41 -5.47
N ARG A 5 4.02 28.50 -5.42
CA ARG A 5 5.48 28.51 -5.64
C ARG A 5 6.24 27.87 -4.46
N GLU A 6 5.84 28.16 -3.22
CA GLU A 6 6.37 27.52 -2.01
C GLU A 6 6.08 26.01 -2.01
N ALA A 7 4.88 25.62 -2.42
CA ALA A 7 4.47 24.23 -2.53
C ALA A 7 5.25 23.45 -3.59
N ALA A 8 5.57 24.07 -4.73
CA ALA A 8 6.39 23.46 -5.78
C ALA A 8 7.86 23.33 -5.33
N MET A 9 8.39 24.35 -4.64
CA MET A 9 9.75 24.31 -4.09
C MET A 9 9.92 23.22 -3.03
N ALA A 10 8.88 22.90 -2.26
CA ALA A 10 8.92 21.81 -1.26
C ALA A 10 9.07 20.41 -1.87
N LEU A 11 8.80 20.24 -3.19
CA LEU A 11 8.95 18.98 -3.92
C LEU A 11 10.36 18.81 -4.53
N LEU A 12 11.18 19.85 -4.53
CA LEU A 12 12.52 19.85 -5.12
C LEU A 12 13.61 19.63 -4.05
N PRO A 13 14.80 19.17 -4.44
CA PRO A 13 15.96 19.06 -3.55
C PRO A 13 16.33 20.41 -2.93
N HIS A 14 16.59 20.42 -1.64
CA HIS A 14 16.96 21.61 -0.89
C HIS A 14 18.33 21.45 -0.24
N ARG A 15 19.07 22.55 -0.04
CA ARG A 15 20.38 22.52 0.62
C ARG A 15 20.31 21.95 2.04
N SER A 16 19.19 22.15 2.73
CA SER A 16 18.94 21.58 4.06
C SER A 16 18.94 20.04 4.09
N ASP A 17 18.67 19.37 2.96
CA ASP A 17 18.68 17.91 2.85
C ASP A 17 20.07 17.32 3.08
N TYR A 18 21.12 18.12 2.89
CA TYR A 18 22.52 17.75 3.03
C TYR A 18 23.21 18.40 4.24
N ALA A 19 22.47 19.13 5.08
CA ALA A 19 23.03 19.86 6.23
C ALA A 19 23.70 18.94 7.28
N SER A 20 23.27 17.69 7.38
CA SER A 20 23.86 16.70 8.29
C SER A 20 25.12 16.02 7.73
N LEU A 21 25.42 16.16 6.44
CA LEU A 21 26.44 15.39 5.73
C LEU A 21 27.84 15.49 6.37
N SER A 22 28.24 16.68 6.82
CA SER A 22 29.53 16.89 7.48
C SER A 22 29.74 16.04 8.74
N ARG A 23 28.63 15.66 9.41
CA ARG A 23 28.64 14.86 10.63
C ARG A 23 28.41 13.37 10.37
N THR A 24 27.71 13.00 9.28
CA THR A 24 27.23 11.64 9.03
C THR A 24 28.01 10.91 7.93
N TRP A 25 28.89 11.59 7.18
CA TRP A 25 29.51 11.08 5.96
C TRP A 25 30.20 9.71 6.11
N ARG A 26 30.90 9.45 7.25
CA ARG A 26 31.56 8.15 7.50
C ARG A 26 30.55 7.01 7.64
N GLY A 27 29.47 7.25 8.39
CA GLY A 27 28.40 6.28 8.54
C GLY A 27 27.64 6.06 7.21
N ASP A 28 27.40 7.14 6.49
CA ASP A 28 26.73 7.10 5.19
C ASP A 28 27.57 6.35 4.13
N LEU A 29 28.88 6.54 4.12
CA LEU A 29 29.79 5.83 3.23
C LEU A 29 29.79 4.31 3.52
N LEU A 30 29.95 3.91 4.79
CA LEU A 30 29.93 2.51 5.18
C LEU A 30 28.56 1.87 4.92
N ALA A 31 27.47 2.58 5.22
CA ALA A 31 26.12 2.10 4.97
C ALA A 31 25.87 1.94 3.47
N GLY A 32 26.23 2.94 2.65
CA GLY A 32 26.09 2.88 1.20
C GLY A 32 26.87 1.74 0.57
N LEU A 33 28.11 1.52 1.01
CA LEU A 33 28.93 0.38 0.57
C LEU A 33 28.25 -0.95 0.95
N THR A 34 27.82 -1.09 2.21
CA THR A 34 27.13 -2.30 2.69
C THR A 34 25.87 -2.58 1.89
N VAL A 35 25.04 -1.55 1.65
CA VAL A 35 23.80 -1.68 0.88
C VAL A 35 24.09 -2.00 -0.58
N GLY A 36 25.12 -1.38 -1.20
CA GLY A 36 25.53 -1.67 -2.58
C GLY A 36 25.91 -3.13 -2.76
N ILE A 37 26.69 -3.66 -1.86
CA ILE A 37 27.10 -5.07 -1.83
C ILE A 37 25.89 -6.02 -1.69
N VAL A 38 24.93 -5.70 -0.81
CA VAL A 38 23.73 -6.52 -0.60
C VAL A 38 22.74 -6.39 -1.78
N ALA A 39 22.67 -5.21 -2.38
CA ALA A 39 21.73 -4.92 -3.46
C ALA A 39 22.14 -5.53 -4.81
N LEU A 40 23.43 -5.77 -5.04
CA LEU A 40 23.92 -6.29 -6.32
C LEU A 40 23.25 -7.62 -6.73
N PRO A 41 23.29 -8.71 -5.92
CA PRO A 41 22.64 -9.95 -6.29
C PRO A 41 21.12 -9.80 -6.50
N LEU A 42 20.48 -8.95 -5.69
CA LEU A 42 19.03 -8.71 -5.79
C LEU A 42 18.67 -7.94 -7.06
N ALA A 43 19.44 -6.93 -7.46
CA ALA A 43 19.19 -6.17 -8.67
C ALA A 43 19.29 -7.07 -9.93
N LEU A 44 20.34 -7.88 -9.99
CA LEU A 44 20.54 -8.86 -11.06
C LEU A 44 19.40 -9.87 -11.10
N ALA A 45 19.07 -10.45 -9.96
CA ALA A 45 18.03 -11.46 -9.82
C ALA A 45 16.63 -10.93 -10.23
N PHE A 46 16.28 -9.69 -9.81
CA PHE A 46 15.01 -9.09 -10.21
C PHE A 46 14.95 -8.78 -11.70
N GLY A 47 16.06 -8.33 -12.31
CA GLY A 47 16.13 -8.13 -13.75
C GLY A 47 15.91 -9.43 -14.52
N VAL A 48 16.61 -10.51 -14.14
CA VAL A 48 16.44 -11.85 -14.77
C VAL A 48 15.02 -12.36 -14.58
N SER A 49 14.50 -12.35 -13.35
CA SER A 49 13.18 -12.92 -13.04
C SER A 49 12.01 -12.14 -13.64
N SER A 50 12.20 -10.85 -13.97
CA SER A 50 11.19 -10.07 -14.70
C SER A 50 11.24 -10.31 -16.23
N GLY A 51 12.21 -11.06 -16.72
CA GLY A 51 12.41 -11.34 -18.15
C GLY A 51 13.09 -10.20 -18.92
N VAL A 52 13.48 -9.10 -18.27
CA VAL A 52 14.18 -7.96 -18.92
C VAL A 52 15.70 -8.13 -18.94
N GLY A 53 16.23 -9.09 -18.20
CA GLY A 53 17.66 -9.37 -18.11
C GLY A 53 18.36 -8.68 -16.91
N ALA A 54 19.51 -9.25 -16.56
CA ALA A 54 20.31 -8.79 -15.41
C ALA A 54 20.77 -7.32 -15.56
N GLU A 55 21.10 -6.91 -16.78
CA GLU A 55 21.50 -5.55 -17.13
C GLU A 55 20.45 -4.53 -16.73
N ALA A 56 19.19 -4.69 -17.18
CA ALA A 56 18.10 -3.75 -16.87
C ALA A 56 17.85 -3.62 -15.36
N GLY A 57 17.97 -4.73 -14.61
CA GLY A 57 17.91 -4.70 -13.15
C GLY A 57 19.03 -3.87 -12.53
N LEU A 58 20.26 -4.01 -13.02
CA LEU A 58 21.43 -3.28 -12.54
C LEU A 58 21.35 -1.78 -12.91
N VAL A 59 20.99 -1.47 -14.16
CA VAL A 59 20.75 -0.09 -14.63
C VAL A 59 19.71 0.59 -13.75
N THR A 60 18.61 -0.08 -13.44
CA THR A 60 17.56 0.44 -12.54
C THR A 60 18.10 0.74 -11.15
N ALA A 61 18.88 -0.17 -10.57
CA ALA A 61 19.44 0.01 -9.24
C ALA A 61 20.40 1.21 -9.18
N ILE A 62 21.14 1.47 -10.26
CA ILE A 62 22.07 2.59 -10.39
C ILE A 62 21.31 3.89 -10.67
N VAL A 63 20.60 3.96 -11.79
CA VAL A 63 20.01 5.21 -12.30
C VAL A 63 18.84 5.64 -11.42
N ALA A 64 17.87 4.74 -11.18
CA ALA A 64 16.74 5.08 -10.33
C ALA A 64 17.15 5.25 -8.88
N GLY A 65 18.10 4.43 -8.39
CA GLY A 65 18.66 4.57 -7.05
C GLY A 65 19.26 5.95 -6.81
N LEU A 66 20.05 6.45 -7.77
CA LEU A 66 20.66 7.78 -7.70
C LEU A 66 19.62 8.91 -7.77
N VAL A 67 18.71 8.85 -8.73
CA VAL A 67 17.67 9.88 -8.90
C VAL A 67 16.73 9.92 -7.70
N ALA A 68 16.25 8.78 -7.20
CA ALA A 68 15.42 8.72 -6.01
C ALA A 68 16.15 9.22 -4.75
N ALA A 69 17.45 8.94 -4.61
CA ALA A 69 18.26 9.44 -3.49
C ALA A 69 18.32 10.97 -3.47
N VAL A 70 18.37 11.61 -4.64
CA VAL A 70 18.45 13.08 -4.77
C VAL A 70 17.06 13.72 -4.62
N PHE A 71 16.04 13.22 -5.31
CA PHE A 71 14.74 13.86 -5.43
C PHE A 71 13.69 13.33 -4.43
N GLY A 72 13.86 12.14 -3.86
CA GLY A 72 12.89 11.51 -2.95
C GLY A 72 12.62 12.29 -1.66
N GLY A 73 11.56 11.93 -0.98
CA GLY A 73 11.09 12.58 0.25
C GLY A 73 11.72 12.04 1.53
N SER A 74 12.37 10.87 1.48
CA SER A 74 13.07 10.24 2.60
C SER A 74 14.58 10.47 2.50
N HIS A 75 15.24 10.67 3.63
CA HIS A 75 16.70 10.87 3.68
C HIS A 75 17.50 9.56 3.66
N VAL A 76 16.87 8.43 3.92
CA VAL A 76 17.56 7.14 4.10
C VAL A 76 17.04 6.03 3.19
N GLN A 77 16.00 6.33 2.38
CA GLN A 77 15.41 5.32 1.51
C GLN A 77 16.37 4.90 0.41
N VAL A 78 16.41 3.61 0.16
CA VAL A 78 17.15 3.01 -0.95
C VAL A 78 16.14 2.49 -1.96
N SER A 79 16.21 3.00 -3.19
CA SER A 79 15.30 2.67 -4.29
C SER A 79 15.99 1.81 -5.35
N GLY A 80 15.20 1.15 -6.18
CA GLY A 80 15.66 0.31 -7.28
C GLY A 80 14.64 -0.78 -7.61
N PRO A 81 15.02 -1.85 -8.34
CA PRO A 81 14.11 -2.93 -8.67
C PRO A 81 13.68 -3.68 -7.42
N THR A 82 12.42 -4.13 -7.38
CA THR A 82 11.85 -4.92 -6.27
C THR A 82 11.12 -6.15 -6.78
N GLY A 83 10.89 -7.11 -5.87
CA GLY A 83 10.18 -8.35 -6.20
C GLY A 83 8.75 -8.13 -6.66
N ALA A 84 8.06 -7.11 -6.13
CA ALA A 84 6.71 -6.80 -6.57
C ALA A 84 6.67 -6.31 -8.02
N MET A 85 7.69 -5.56 -8.48
CA MET A 85 7.83 -5.18 -9.89
C MET A 85 8.04 -6.39 -10.79
N VAL A 86 8.79 -7.40 -10.35
CA VAL A 86 8.97 -8.65 -11.10
C VAL A 86 7.63 -9.33 -11.39
N VAL A 87 6.77 -9.40 -10.38
CA VAL A 87 5.45 -10.05 -10.51
C VAL A 87 4.58 -9.36 -11.56
N VAL A 88 4.62 -8.04 -11.65
CA VAL A 88 3.86 -7.29 -12.66
C VAL A 88 4.51 -7.33 -14.03
N LEU A 89 5.84 -7.23 -14.08
CA LEU A 89 6.56 -7.11 -15.36
C LEU A 89 6.66 -8.44 -16.11
N ALA A 90 6.83 -9.56 -15.44
CA ALA A 90 7.02 -10.86 -16.12
C ALA A 90 5.87 -11.21 -17.10
N PRO A 91 4.58 -11.09 -16.75
CA PRO A 91 3.49 -11.29 -17.69
C PRO A 91 3.49 -10.27 -18.85
N ILE A 92 3.89 -9.03 -18.60
CA ILE A 92 3.92 -7.97 -19.60
C ILE A 92 5.05 -8.22 -20.61
N VAL A 93 6.22 -8.61 -20.13
CA VAL A 93 7.33 -9.01 -20.99
C VAL A 93 6.95 -10.20 -21.85
N ALA A 94 6.21 -11.16 -21.30
CA ALA A 94 5.71 -12.33 -22.03
C ALA A 94 4.74 -11.96 -23.17
N SER A 95 3.88 -10.95 -22.95
CA SER A 95 2.84 -10.55 -23.92
C SER A 95 3.26 -9.44 -24.89
N HIS A 96 4.10 -8.51 -24.46
CA HIS A 96 4.48 -7.30 -25.22
C HIS A 96 5.98 -7.19 -25.51
N GLY A 97 6.78 -8.15 -25.01
CA GLY A 97 8.23 -8.15 -25.18
C GLY A 97 8.98 -7.20 -24.24
N VAL A 98 10.30 -7.32 -24.23
CA VAL A 98 11.20 -6.55 -23.35
C VAL A 98 11.14 -5.05 -23.63
N GLY A 99 10.94 -4.65 -24.89
CA GLY A 99 10.86 -3.23 -25.30
C GLY A 99 9.75 -2.45 -24.62
N ALA A 100 8.64 -3.11 -24.23
CA ALA A 100 7.52 -2.48 -23.54
C ALA A 100 7.91 -1.95 -22.14
N VAL A 101 8.90 -2.55 -21.47
CA VAL A 101 9.24 -2.24 -20.09
C VAL A 101 9.82 -0.83 -19.95
N ALA A 102 10.65 -0.40 -20.88
CA ALA A 102 11.20 0.96 -20.87
C ALA A 102 10.08 2.02 -21.00
N LEU A 103 9.13 1.79 -21.92
CA LEU A 103 7.96 2.66 -22.07
C LEU A 103 7.07 2.66 -20.83
N LEU A 104 6.81 1.47 -20.25
CA LEU A 104 6.05 1.33 -19.00
C LEU A 104 6.72 2.07 -17.84
N SER A 105 8.06 2.03 -17.77
CA SER A 105 8.82 2.77 -16.75
C SER A 105 8.60 4.28 -16.89
N VAL A 106 8.58 4.78 -18.13
CA VAL A 106 8.30 6.19 -18.42
C VAL A 106 6.86 6.55 -18.10
N MET A 107 5.88 5.74 -18.53
CA MET A 107 4.45 5.99 -18.28
C MET A 107 4.14 5.96 -16.78
N ALA A 108 4.60 4.93 -16.07
CA ALA A 108 4.41 4.82 -14.62
C ALA A 108 5.13 5.95 -13.87
N GLY A 109 6.32 6.33 -14.33
CA GLY A 109 7.07 7.47 -13.79
C GLY A 109 6.31 8.78 -13.92
N LEU A 110 5.71 9.07 -15.08
CA LEU A 110 4.86 10.25 -15.30
C LEU A 110 3.63 10.23 -14.37
N LEU A 111 2.95 9.09 -14.23
CA LEU A 111 1.82 8.95 -13.32
C LEU A 111 2.23 9.25 -11.87
N LEU A 112 3.37 8.74 -11.41
CA LEU A 112 3.89 9.00 -10.06
C LEU A 112 4.24 10.48 -9.86
N VAL A 113 4.82 11.15 -10.86
CA VAL A 113 5.07 12.60 -10.84
C VAL A 113 3.75 13.35 -10.67
N VAL A 114 2.73 12.99 -11.43
CA VAL A 114 1.39 13.59 -11.32
C VAL A 114 0.79 13.36 -9.94
N LEU A 115 0.88 12.14 -9.39
CA LEU A 115 0.39 11.82 -8.05
C LEU A 115 1.13 12.63 -6.96
N GLY A 116 2.45 12.78 -7.06
CA GLY A 116 3.24 13.60 -6.15
C GLY A 116 2.88 15.08 -6.25
N ALA A 117 2.77 15.63 -7.47
CA ALA A 117 2.40 17.01 -7.71
C ALA A 117 0.96 17.34 -7.26
N SER A 118 0.04 16.39 -7.40
CA SER A 118 -1.35 16.49 -6.94
C SER A 118 -1.51 16.29 -5.42
N ARG A 119 -0.42 16.05 -4.67
CA ARG A 119 -0.40 15.82 -3.22
C ARG A 119 -1.24 14.62 -2.77
N LEU A 120 -1.32 13.60 -3.62
CA LEU A 120 -2.03 12.36 -3.33
C LEU A 120 -1.17 11.34 -2.55
N GLY A 121 0.09 11.65 -2.23
CA GLY A 121 0.95 10.78 -1.43
C GLY A 121 0.37 10.42 -0.06
N ARG A 122 -0.42 11.30 0.53
CA ARG A 122 -1.11 11.03 1.79
C ARG A 122 -2.27 10.03 1.66
N ALA A 123 -2.82 9.85 0.46
CA ALA A 123 -3.96 8.95 0.23
C ALA A 123 -3.59 7.47 0.49
N VAL A 124 -2.33 7.10 0.28
CA VAL A 124 -1.84 5.73 0.56
C VAL A 124 -1.95 5.37 2.05
N ALA A 125 -1.98 6.37 2.96
CA ALA A 125 -2.20 6.12 4.38
C ALA A 125 -3.59 5.52 4.70
N TYR A 126 -4.54 5.61 3.77
CA TYR A 126 -5.90 5.03 3.92
C TYR A 126 -5.99 3.55 3.53
N ILE A 127 -4.92 2.95 2.98
CA ILE A 127 -4.93 1.52 2.66
C ILE A 127 -4.84 0.73 3.97
N PRO A 128 -5.81 -0.16 4.25
CA PRO A 128 -5.82 -0.95 5.48
C PRO A 128 -4.62 -1.89 5.57
N TRP A 129 -4.01 -1.95 6.74
CA TRP A 129 -2.85 -2.80 7.00
C TRP A 129 -3.04 -4.28 6.62
N PRO A 130 -4.19 -4.96 6.89
CA PRO A 130 -4.40 -6.34 6.48
C PRO A 130 -4.32 -6.56 4.96
N VAL A 131 -4.76 -5.58 4.15
CA VAL A 131 -4.69 -5.64 2.68
C VAL A 131 -3.23 -5.59 2.22
N VAL A 132 -2.42 -4.67 2.79
CA VAL A 132 -0.99 -4.54 2.48
C VAL A 132 -0.23 -5.81 2.83
N GLU A 133 -0.50 -6.40 3.99
CA GLU A 133 0.18 -7.63 4.44
C GLU A 133 -0.28 -8.86 3.64
N GLY A 134 -1.57 -8.96 3.29
CA GLY A 134 -2.08 -10.02 2.42
C GLY A 134 -1.45 -9.97 1.02
N PHE A 135 -1.35 -8.79 0.47
CA PHE A 135 -0.66 -8.52 -0.78
C PHE A 135 0.84 -8.89 -0.70
N THR A 136 1.53 -8.49 0.38
CA THR A 136 2.94 -8.82 0.61
C THR A 136 3.17 -10.34 0.73
N LEU A 137 2.26 -11.06 1.38
CA LEU A 137 2.28 -12.52 1.44
C LEU A 137 2.13 -13.13 0.05
N GLY A 138 1.15 -12.68 -0.75
CA GLY A 138 0.92 -13.16 -2.10
C GLY A 138 2.13 -12.94 -3.02
N ILE A 139 2.72 -11.73 -2.98
CA ILE A 139 3.97 -11.42 -3.70
C ILE A 139 5.09 -12.39 -3.30
N GLY A 140 5.29 -12.62 -2.00
CA GLY A 140 6.32 -13.53 -1.53
C GLY A 140 6.13 -14.95 -2.10
N VAL A 141 4.91 -15.45 -2.11
CA VAL A 141 4.58 -16.76 -2.71
C VAL A 141 4.87 -16.76 -4.22
N ILE A 142 4.45 -15.74 -4.95
CA ILE A 142 4.68 -15.64 -6.40
C ILE A 142 6.17 -15.58 -6.69
N ILE A 143 6.94 -14.73 -6.00
CA ILE A 143 8.40 -14.63 -6.21
C ILE A 143 9.05 -15.99 -6.00
N PHE A 144 8.66 -16.72 -4.94
CA PHE A 144 9.20 -18.05 -4.67
C PHE A 144 8.90 -19.03 -5.83
N LEU A 145 7.66 -19.08 -6.27
CA LEU A 145 7.22 -19.96 -7.35
C LEU A 145 7.87 -19.62 -8.70
N GLN A 146 8.06 -18.34 -9.01
CA GLN A 146 8.75 -17.88 -10.21
C GLN A 146 10.22 -18.33 -10.29
N GLN A 147 10.83 -18.67 -9.16
CA GLN A 147 12.22 -19.16 -9.16
C GLN A 147 12.32 -20.67 -9.42
N VAL A 148 11.22 -21.43 -9.35
CA VAL A 148 11.23 -22.88 -9.52
C VAL A 148 11.77 -23.29 -10.90
N PRO A 149 11.32 -22.70 -12.03
CA PRO A 149 11.88 -23.05 -13.35
C PRO A 149 13.39 -22.87 -13.43
N LEU A 150 13.92 -21.74 -12.92
CA LEU A 150 15.37 -21.48 -12.89
C LEU A 150 16.12 -22.45 -11.96
N ALA A 151 15.51 -22.84 -10.85
CA ALA A 151 16.09 -23.78 -9.90
C ALA A 151 16.23 -25.20 -10.47
N VAL A 152 15.27 -25.61 -11.31
CA VAL A 152 15.28 -26.95 -11.94
C VAL A 152 15.82 -26.93 -13.38
N SER A 153 16.38 -25.80 -13.84
CA SER A 153 16.91 -25.60 -15.19
C SER A 153 15.90 -25.98 -16.29
N SER A 154 14.63 -25.64 -16.08
CA SER A 154 13.53 -25.93 -17.02
C SER A 154 12.99 -24.63 -17.63
N HIS A 155 12.56 -24.71 -18.88
CA HIS A 155 11.93 -23.62 -19.61
C HIS A 155 10.42 -23.89 -19.69
N VAL A 156 9.62 -22.94 -19.22
CA VAL A 156 8.16 -23.00 -19.29
C VAL A 156 7.63 -21.95 -20.25
N ALA A 157 6.43 -22.17 -20.79
CA ALA A 157 5.81 -21.22 -21.69
C ALA A 157 5.53 -19.88 -20.96
N PRO A 158 5.86 -18.74 -21.57
CA PRO A 158 5.61 -17.43 -20.96
C PRO A 158 4.10 -17.14 -20.84
N GLY A 159 3.72 -16.37 -19.81
CA GLY A 159 2.32 -15.93 -19.62
C GLY A 159 1.41 -16.88 -18.87
N GLN A 160 1.89 -18.03 -18.43
CA GLN A 160 1.11 -18.96 -17.59
C GLN A 160 1.00 -18.47 -16.13
N ASN A 161 -0.04 -18.97 -15.42
CA ASN A 161 -0.12 -18.77 -13.98
C ASN A 161 1.13 -19.35 -13.31
N THR A 162 1.72 -18.58 -12.39
CA THR A 162 3.01 -18.89 -11.75
C THR A 162 3.03 -20.26 -11.04
N ALA A 163 1.91 -20.67 -10.42
CA ALA A 163 1.82 -21.96 -9.76
C ALA A 163 1.79 -23.12 -10.76
N ILE A 164 1.09 -22.94 -11.89
CA ILE A 164 1.05 -23.91 -13.00
C ILE A 164 2.42 -24.02 -13.63
N ALA A 165 3.07 -22.91 -13.94
CA ALA A 165 4.42 -22.86 -14.50
C ALA A 165 5.45 -23.56 -13.59
N ALA A 166 5.36 -23.37 -12.27
CA ALA A 166 6.23 -24.05 -11.31
C ALA A 166 6.00 -25.57 -11.31
N ALA A 167 4.74 -26.01 -11.35
CA ALA A 167 4.40 -27.44 -11.41
C ALA A 167 4.87 -28.08 -12.72
N GLU A 168 4.65 -27.43 -13.86
CA GLU A 168 5.12 -27.88 -15.18
C GLU A 168 6.65 -27.95 -15.23
N ALA A 169 7.35 -26.94 -14.70
CA ALA A 169 8.80 -26.93 -14.63
C ALA A 169 9.37 -28.15 -13.87
N ILE A 170 8.73 -28.54 -12.77
CA ILE A 170 9.14 -29.74 -12.02
C ILE A 170 8.88 -31.02 -12.84
N GLY A 171 7.74 -31.10 -13.54
CA GLY A 171 7.35 -32.25 -14.36
C GLY A 171 8.22 -32.42 -15.60
N THR A 172 8.71 -31.34 -16.20
CA THR A 172 9.55 -31.33 -17.41
C THR A 172 11.04 -31.14 -17.10
N ALA A 173 11.43 -31.16 -15.83
CA ALA A 173 12.79 -30.90 -15.39
C ALA A 173 13.81 -31.88 -16.06
N PRO A 174 14.91 -31.35 -16.62
CA PRO A 174 15.94 -32.18 -17.25
C PRO A 174 16.86 -32.79 -16.17
N TRP A 175 16.46 -33.92 -15.60
CA TRP A 175 17.30 -34.67 -14.68
C TRP A 175 18.48 -35.30 -15.41
N PRO A 176 19.75 -35.21 -14.99
CA PRO A 176 20.28 -34.75 -13.68
C PRO A 176 20.66 -33.24 -13.60
N ARG A 177 20.55 -32.43 -14.68
CA ARG A 177 20.85 -31.00 -14.65
C ARG A 177 20.06 -30.25 -13.53
N ALA A 178 18.81 -30.61 -13.37
CA ALA A 178 17.96 -30.05 -12.30
C ALA A 178 18.59 -30.28 -10.91
N LEU A 179 19.24 -31.39 -10.65
CA LEU A 179 19.92 -31.65 -9.37
C LEU A 179 21.08 -30.68 -9.14
N ALA A 180 21.85 -30.32 -10.17
CA ALA A 180 22.89 -29.31 -10.05
C ALA A 180 22.32 -27.93 -9.70
N GLY A 181 21.24 -27.51 -10.40
CA GLY A 181 20.53 -26.25 -10.10
C GLY A 181 19.97 -26.22 -8.68
N ILE A 182 19.26 -27.28 -8.27
CA ILE A 182 18.74 -27.42 -6.90
C ILE A 182 19.89 -27.41 -5.88
N GLY A 183 20.99 -28.10 -6.15
CA GLY A 183 22.18 -28.08 -5.28
C GLY A 183 22.73 -26.68 -5.08
N VAL A 184 22.81 -25.88 -6.14
CA VAL A 184 23.21 -24.47 -6.10
C VAL A 184 22.22 -23.64 -5.26
N VAL A 185 20.91 -23.81 -5.46
CA VAL A 185 19.87 -23.12 -4.68
C VAL A 185 19.97 -23.45 -3.20
N VAL A 186 20.11 -24.74 -2.86
CA VAL A 186 20.26 -25.21 -1.47
C VAL A 186 21.53 -24.65 -0.84
N LEU A 187 22.66 -24.65 -1.55
CA LEU A 187 23.91 -24.05 -1.09
C LEU A 187 23.74 -22.57 -0.80
N VAL A 188 23.13 -21.81 -1.71
CA VAL A 188 22.86 -20.38 -1.54
C VAL A 188 21.94 -20.14 -0.35
N ALA A 189 20.88 -20.93 -0.19
CA ALA A 189 19.98 -20.84 0.94
C ALA A 189 20.73 -21.13 2.26
N ALA A 190 21.52 -22.19 2.32
CA ALA A 190 22.29 -22.56 3.49
C ALA A 190 23.27 -21.45 3.88
N VAL A 191 24.07 -20.93 2.95
CA VAL A 191 25.03 -19.84 3.21
C VAL A 191 24.30 -18.58 3.65
N THR A 192 23.21 -18.20 2.97
CA THR A 192 22.42 -16.99 3.30
C THR A 192 21.79 -17.05 4.69
N LEU A 193 21.43 -18.26 5.16
CA LEU A 193 20.82 -18.45 6.49
C LEU A 193 21.86 -18.66 7.61
N LEU A 194 23.02 -19.26 7.29
CA LEU A 194 24.06 -19.59 8.28
C LEU A 194 25.05 -18.45 8.52
N VAL A 195 25.47 -17.75 7.47
CA VAL A 195 26.48 -16.67 7.59
C VAL A 195 26.11 -15.62 8.64
N PRO A 196 24.86 -15.13 8.75
CA PRO A 196 24.50 -14.16 9.79
C PRO A 196 24.56 -14.70 11.23
N ARG A 197 24.55 -16.04 11.39
CA ARG A 197 24.72 -16.68 12.71
C ARG A 197 26.19 -16.71 13.13
N ILE A 198 27.12 -16.75 12.16
CA ILE A 198 28.57 -16.77 12.40
C ILE A 198 29.06 -15.33 12.57
N HIS A 199 28.72 -14.45 11.63
CA HIS A 199 29.15 -13.05 11.67
C HIS A 199 28.10 -12.12 11.04
N ARG A 200 27.50 -11.26 11.88
CA ARG A 200 26.36 -10.40 11.47
C ARG A 200 26.71 -9.30 10.46
N ALA A 201 27.99 -8.91 10.37
CA ALA A 201 28.43 -7.85 9.46
C ALA A 201 28.71 -8.35 8.03
N LEU A 202 28.78 -9.67 7.80
CA LEU A 202 29.04 -10.20 6.47
C LEU A 202 27.76 -10.12 5.60
N PRO A 203 27.89 -9.69 4.32
CA PRO A 203 26.79 -9.61 3.37
C PRO A 203 26.41 -11.02 2.88
N ALA A 204 25.52 -11.69 3.60
CA ALA A 204 25.22 -13.10 3.41
C ALA A 204 24.79 -13.47 1.98
N SER A 205 24.00 -12.64 1.30
CA SER A 205 23.57 -12.89 -0.08
C SER A 205 24.72 -12.81 -1.08
N LEU A 206 25.64 -11.85 -0.92
CA LEU A 206 26.83 -11.76 -1.77
C LEU A 206 27.76 -12.96 -1.52
N MET A 207 28.00 -13.29 -0.26
CA MET A 207 28.83 -14.46 0.10
C MET A 207 28.24 -15.76 -0.47
N ALA A 208 26.93 -15.91 -0.41
CA ALA A 208 26.23 -17.08 -0.97
C ALA A 208 26.41 -17.18 -2.49
N VAL A 209 26.23 -16.05 -3.19
CA VAL A 209 26.43 -16.01 -4.66
C VAL A 209 27.90 -16.28 -5.01
N LEU A 210 28.85 -15.69 -4.28
CA LEU A 210 30.28 -15.91 -4.50
C LEU A 210 30.66 -17.38 -4.32
N VAL A 211 30.25 -18.00 -3.19
CA VAL A 211 30.50 -19.41 -2.90
C VAL A 211 29.85 -20.32 -3.96
N ALA A 212 28.63 -20.02 -4.38
CA ALA A 212 27.94 -20.77 -5.42
C ALA A 212 28.62 -20.65 -6.79
N THR A 213 29.08 -19.43 -7.14
CA THR A 213 29.78 -19.20 -8.41
C THR A 213 31.13 -19.91 -8.45
N LEU A 214 31.92 -19.79 -7.40
CA LEU A 214 33.21 -20.47 -7.30
C LEU A 214 33.02 -22.00 -7.25
N GLY A 215 32.06 -22.48 -6.46
CA GLY A 215 31.72 -23.91 -6.37
C GLY A 215 31.27 -24.50 -7.70
N ALA A 216 30.37 -23.81 -8.42
CA ALA A 216 29.91 -24.24 -9.75
C ALA A 216 31.06 -24.27 -10.77
N GLY A 217 31.96 -23.27 -10.73
CA GLY A 217 33.14 -23.23 -11.59
C GLY A 217 34.13 -24.35 -11.27
N PHE A 218 34.44 -24.54 -9.98
CA PHE A 218 35.41 -25.54 -9.54
C PHE A 218 34.93 -26.98 -9.78
N LEU A 219 33.63 -27.26 -9.57
CA LEU A 219 33.03 -28.55 -9.78
C LEU A 219 32.63 -28.82 -11.25
N GLY A 220 32.81 -27.85 -12.15
CA GLY A 220 32.43 -27.95 -13.55
C GLY A 220 30.94 -28.19 -13.76
N LEU A 221 30.07 -27.62 -12.90
CA LEU A 221 28.63 -27.83 -12.98
C LEU A 221 28.06 -27.23 -14.26
N ASP A 222 27.24 -28.03 -14.96
CA ASP A 222 26.49 -27.59 -16.14
C ASP A 222 25.23 -26.83 -15.70
N VAL A 223 25.41 -25.53 -15.38
CA VAL A 223 24.35 -24.62 -14.96
C VAL A 223 24.39 -23.35 -15.81
N GLU A 224 23.22 -22.81 -16.12
CA GLU A 224 23.10 -21.56 -16.85
C GLU A 224 23.69 -20.40 -16.03
N ARG A 225 24.38 -19.49 -16.72
CA ARG A 225 25.01 -18.30 -16.13
C ARG A 225 24.34 -17.03 -16.66
N ILE A 226 24.58 -15.89 -15.99
CA ILE A 226 24.06 -14.59 -16.44
C ILE A 226 24.50 -14.28 -17.87
N GLY A 227 25.74 -14.64 -18.23
CA GLY A 227 26.31 -14.33 -19.55
C GLY A 227 26.91 -12.92 -19.59
N GLU A 228 27.25 -12.46 -20.79
CA GLU A 228 27.94 -11.18 -20.98
C GLU A 228 27.07 -10.00 -20.51
N LEU A 229 27.68 -9.13 -19.72
CA LEU A 229 27.10 -7.86 -19.28
C LEU A 229 27.85 -6.72 -19.94
N PRO A 230 27.14 -5.62 -20.30
CA PRO A 230 27.83 -4.44 -20.82
C PRO A 230 28.78 -3.87 -19.76
N THR A 231 29.90 -3.37 -20.25
CA THR A 231 30.94 -2.73 -19.43
C THR A 231 30.71 -1.25 -19.22
N SER A 232 29.57 -0.72 -19.66
CA SER A 232 29.17 0.69 -19.52
C SER A 232 27.65 0.80 -19.36
N LEU A 233 27.19 1.90 -18.79
CA LEU A 233 25.76 2.21 -18.83
C LEU A 233 25.31 2.47 -20.27
N PRO A 234 24.12 2.00 -20.69
CA PRO A 234 23.55 2.33 -21.98
C PRO A 234 23.33 3.84 -22.09
N ALA A 235 23.42 4.38 -23.31
CA ALA A 235 23.09 5.78 -23.55
C ALA A 235 21.58 6.00 -23.35
N PRO A 236 21.16 7.15 -22.80
CA PRO A 236 19.74 7.44 -22.64
C PRO A 236 19.07 7.54 -24.02
N ALA A 237 17.98 6.81 -24.18
CA ALA A 237 17.19 6.80 -25.40
C ALA A 237 15.70 6.87 -25.08
N VAL A 238 14.94 7.51 -25.97
CA VAL A 238 13.48 7.47 -25.88
C VAL A 238 13.02 6.07 -26.30
N PRO A 239 12.15 5.39 -25.50
CA PRO A 239 11.66 4.07 -25.85
C PRO A 239 11.02 4.05 -27.24
N GLY A 240 11.47 3.12 -28.11
CA GLY A 240 11.13 3.09 -29.54
C GLY A 240 9.75 2.51 -29.89
N MET A 241 8.82 2.36 -28.92
CA MET A 241 7.46 1.85 -29.19
C MET A 241 6.54 2.96 -29.71
N GLY A 242 5.65 2.61 -30.63
CA GLY A 242 4.73 3.56 -31.27
C GLY A 242 3.63 4.07 -30.35
N PHE A 243 3.02 5.19 -30.69
CA PHE A 243 1.85 5.75 -30.00
C PHE A 243 0.64 4.78 -29.98
N THR A 244 0.61 3.82 -30.89
CA THR A 244 -0.41 2.77 -31.00
C THR A 244 -0.42 1.80 -29.80
N ASP A 245 0.71 1.66 -29.11
CA ASP A 245 0.88 0.73 -28.01
C ASP A 245 0.46 1.34 -26.63
N LEU A 246 0.36 2.68 -26.57
CA LEU A 246 0.01 3.40 -25.34
C LEU A 246 -1.33 2.95 -24.70
N PRO A 247 -2.43 2.75 -25.45
CA PRO A 247 -3.69 2.31 -24.86
C PRO A 247 -3.59 0.91 -24.21
N ALA A 248 -2.87 -0.01 -24.85
CA ALA A 248 -2.68 -1.37 -24.33
C ALA A 248 -1.84 -1.39 -23.04
N LEU A 249 -0.88 -0.47 -22.91
CA LEU A 249 0.01 -0.36 -21.76
C LEU A 249 -0.52 0.56 -20.65
N ALA A 250 -1.62 1.30 -20.88
CA ALA A 250 -2.15 2.27 -19.90
C ALA A 250 -2.60 1.59 -18.58
N GLY A 251 -3.30 0.46 -18.66
CA GLY A 251 -3.68 -0.33 -17.49
C GLY A 251 -2.47 -0.84 -16.69
N PRO A 252 -1.54 -1.56 -17.33
CA PRO A 252 -0.28 -1.95 -16.72
C PRO A 252 0.52 -0.79 -16.11
N ALA A 253 0.64 0.35 -16.79
CA ALA A 253 1.35 1.52 -16.28
C ALA A 253 0.70 2.10 -15.02
N LEU A 254 -0.63 2.17 -14.97
CA LEU A 254 -1.38 2.60 -13.79
C LEU A 254 -1.14 1.66 -12.61
N ALA A 255 -1.12 0.36 -12.84
CA ALA A 255 -0.87 -0.62 -11.81
C ALA A 255 0.57 -0.54 -11.26
N ILE A 256 1.55 -0.40 -12.15
CA ILE A 256 2.95 -0.20 -11.76
C ILE A 256 3.09 1.09 -10.95
N ALA A 257 2.44 2.19 -11.36
CA ALA A 257 2.46 3.44 -10.62
C ALA A 257 1.82 3.31 -9.24
N ALA A 258 0.66 2.65 -9.14
CA ALA A 258 0.00 2.39 -7.87
C ALA A 258 0.86 1.53 -6.94
N LEU A 259 1.44 0.45 -7.47
CA LEU A 259 2.33 -0.43 -6.72
C LEU A 259 3.58 0.31 -6.24
N ALA A 260 4.22 1.08 -7.13
CA ALA A 260 5.40 1.87 -6.80
C ALA A 260 5.08 2.93 -5.72
N ALA A 261 3.91 3.57 -5.79
CA ALA A 261 3.46 4.51 -4.77
C ALA A 261 3.30 3.81 -3.40
N ILE A 262 2.60 2.68 -3.37
CA ILE A 262 2.34 1.92 -2.13
C ILE A 262 3.67 1.44 -1.50
N GLU A 263 4.51 0.75 -2.28
CA GLU A 263 5.79 0.22 -1.77
C GLU A 263 6.73 1.33 -1.28
N SER A 264 6.87 2.41 -2.06
CA SER A 264 7.79 3.49 -1.71
C SER A 264 7.35 4.23 -0.46
N LEU A 265 6.05 4.55 -0.35
CA LEU A 265 5.52 5.24 0.83
C LEU A 265 5.52 4.33 2.07
N LEU A 266 5.25 3.03 1.90
CA LEU A 266 5.35 2.06 2.98
C LEU A 266 6.81 1.92 3.44
N SER A 267 7.76 1.82 2.51
CA SER A 267 9.19 1.75 2.79
C SER A 267 9.67 3.00 3.55
N ALA A 268 9.30 4.19 3.09
CA ALA A 268 9.63 5.46 3.75
C ALA A 268 9.00 5.56 5.16
N ARG A 269 7.75 5.11 5.30
CA ARG A 269 7.05 5.07 6.59
C ARG A 269 7.71 4.11 7.59
N VAL A 270 8.07 2.90 7.15
CA VAL A 270 8.79 1.94 7.98
C VAL A 270 10.15 2.51 8.37
N ALA A 271 10.87 3.08 7.40
CA ALA A 271 12.18 3.70 7.63
C ALA A 271 12.12 4.80 8.69
N SER A 272 11.11 5.67 8.65
CA SER A 272 10.97 6.79 9.60
C SER A 272 10.86 6.34 11.06
N GLY A 273 10.39 5.11 11.31
CA GLY A 273 10.32 4.50 12.64
C GLY A 273 11.55 3.68 13.05
N LEU A 274 12.49 3.45 12.12
CA LEU A 274 13.68 2.67 12.43
C LEU A 274 14.72 3.50 13.21
N SER A 275 15.35 2.86 14.18
CA SER A 275 16.49 3.43 14.89
C SER A 275 17.79 2.87 14.32
N GLY A 276 18.78 3.74 14.15
CA GLY A 276 20.11 3.32 13.77
C GLY A 276 20.96 2.87 14.97
N PRO A 277 22.26 2.57 14.75
CA PRO A 277 23.18 2.12 15.80
C PRO A 277 23.32 3.11 16.96
N ASP A 278 23.06 4.40 16.73
CA ASP A 278 23.10 5.48 17.74
C ASP A 278 21.80 5.60 18.55
N GLY A 279 20.83 4.71 18.36
CA GLY A 279 19.52 4.72 19.01
C GLY A 279 18.55 5.79 18.53
N ARG A 280 18.93 6.68 17.60
CA ARG A 280 18.09 7.75 17.08
C ARG A 280 17.25 7.25 15.91
N THR A 281 16.01 7.71 15.81
CA THR A 281 15.15 7.48 14.65
C THR A 281 15.61 8.32 13.45
N THR A 282 15.24 7.90 12.25
CA THR A 282 15.62 8.58 11.00
C THR A 282 14.84 9.87 10.75
N GLY A 283 13.73 10.07 11.48
CA GLY A 283 12.88 11.26 11.34
C GLY A 283 11.79 11.13 10.26
N PRO A 284 10.95 12.16 10.13
CA PRO A 284 9.83 12.17 9.20
C PRO A 284 10.27 12.23 7.74
N TYR A 285 9.41 11.78 6.84
CA TYR A 285 9.57 11.88 5.40
C TYR A 285 8.43 12.70 4.79
N ASN A 286 8.63 13.21 3.56
CA ASN A 286 7.60 13.91 2.80
C ASN A 286 7.00 12.95 1.76
N PRO A 287 5.73 12.50 1.90
CA PRO A 287 5.13 11.51 1.01
C PRO A 287 4.94 12.02 -0.42
N ASP A 288 4.58 13.28 -0.61
CA ASP A 288 4.34 13.85 -1.93
C ASP A 288 5.66 14.00 -2.71
N ARG A 289 6.72 14.45 -2.03
CA ARG A 289 8.08 14.50 -2.59
C ARG A 289 8.63 13.10 -2.84
N GLU A 290 8.28 12.12 -2.01
CA GLU A 290 8.68 10.73 -2.23
C GLU A 290 8.13 10.20 -3.55
N LEU A 291 6.82 10.38 -3.82
CA LEU A 291 6.23 10.00 -5.10
C LEU A 291 6.85 10.73 -6.29
N MET A 292 7.11 12.03 -6.15
CA MET A 292 7.80 12.82 -7.16
C MET A 292 9.18 12.23 -7.48
N GLY A 293 9.98 11.93 -6.45
CA GLY A 293 11.32 11.36 -6.60
C GLY A 293 11.29 9.97 -7.23
N GLN A 294 10.36 9.11 -6.84
CA GLN A 294 10.19 7.77 -7.42
C GLN A 294 9.71 7.85 -8.88
N GLY A 295 8.84 8.82 -9.20
CA GLY A 295 8.41 9.08 -10.57
C GLY A 295 9.57 9.50 -11.46
N LEU A 296 10.38 10.46 -11.02
CA LEU A 296 11.59 10.89 -11.74
C LEU A 296 12.61 9.76 -11.87
N ALA A 297 12.72 8.92 -10.85
CA ALA A 297 13.61 7.75 -10.85
C ALA A 297 13.19 6.71 -11.89
N SER A 298 11.89 6.41 -11.97
CA SER A 298 11.34 5.47 -12.96
C SER A 298 11.43 6.04 -14.39
N LEU A 299 11.20 7.34 -14.58
CA LEU A 299 11.42 8.03 -15.85
C LEU A 299 12.88 7.88 -16.30
N ALA A 300 13.82 8.21 -15.42
CA ALA A 300 15.24 8.10 -15.73
C ALA A 300 15.63 6.64 -16.04
N ALA A 301 15.19 5.68 -15.22
CA ALA A 301 15.46 4.26 -15.47
C ALA A 301 14.95 3.83 -16.86
N GLY A 302 13.72 4.21 -17.22
CA GLY A 302 13.15 3.87 -18.53
C GLY A 302 13.94 4.44 -19.70
N LEU A 303 14.46 5.68 -19.58
CA LEU A 303 15.33 6.29 -20.61
C LEU A 303 16.67 5.56 -20.77
N PHE A 304 17.18 4.91 -19.72
CA PHE A 304 18.41 4.12 -19.78
C PHE A 304 18.15 2.62 -20.00
N GLY A 305 16.95 2.23 -20.44
CA GLY A 305 16.62 0.81 -20.69
C GLY A 305 16.39 -0.02 -19.44
N GLY A 306 16.21 0.63 -18.29
CA GLY A 306 15.87 -0.03 -17.03
C GLY A 306 14.39 -0.28 -16.87
N MET A 307 14.05 -0.91 -15.73
CA MET A 307 12.68 -1.24 -15.31
C MET A 307 12.16 -0.23 -14.27
N PRO A 308 10.83 -0.17 -14.00
CA PRO A 308 10.28 0.70 -12.96
C PRO A 308 10.89 0.42 -11.59
N ALA A 309 11.09 1.47 -10.80
CA ALA A 309 11.73 1.41 -9.49
C ALA A 309 10.78 1.75 -8.37
N THR A 310 11.07 1.22 -7.19
CA THR A 310 10.39 1.54 -5.93
C THR A 310 11.37 1.66 -4.78
N GLY A 311 10.89 2.23 -3.66
CA GLY A 311 11.61 2.20 -2.40
C GLY A 311 11.61 0.79 -1.80
N ALA A 312 12.80 0.23 -1.57
CA ALA A 312 12.95 -1.14 -1.08
C ALA A 312 13.05 -1.18 0.45
N ILE A 313 12.04 -1.72 1.13
CA ILE A 313 11.97 -1.80 2.61
C ILE A 313 13.21 -2.50 3.18
N ALA A 314 13.58 -3.66 2.66
CA ALA A 314 14.69 -4.46 3.17
C ALA A 314 16.03 -3.74 3.02
N ARG A 315 16.31 -3.15 1.84
CA ARG A 315 17.54 -2.39 1.58
C ARG A 315 17.61 -1.13 2.42
N THR A 316 16.50 -0.43 2.58
CA THR A 316 16.37 0.75 3.44
C THR A 316 16.62 0.41 4.90
N ALA A 317 16.11 -0.73 5.38
CA ALA A 317 16.39 -1.20 6.74
C ALA A 317 17.87 -1.56 6.94
N VAL A 318 18.52 -2.16 5.95
CA VAL A 318 19.99 -2.40 5.98
C VAL A 318 20.72 -1.07 6.04
N ASN A 319 20.36 -0.09 5.23
CA ASN A 319 20.96 1.24 5.23
C ASN A 319 20.94 1.87 6.64
N VAL A 320 19.76 1.96 7.25
CA VAL A 320 19.58 2.55 8.59
C VAL A 320 20.37 1.78 9.64
N ARG A 321 20.32 0.45 9.63
CA ARG A 321 21.03 -0.40 10.61
C ARG A 321 22.56 -0.34 10.45
N SER A 322 23.04 -0.07 9.24
CA SER A 322 24.48 0.11 8.95
C SER A 322 24.97 1.53 9.23
N GLY A 323 24.11 2.41 9.73
CA GLY A 323 24.48 3.77 10.13
C GLY A 323 24.19 4.85 9.10
N GLY A 324 23.46 4.56 8.02
CA GLY A 324 23.01 5.56 7.05
C GLY A 324 22.03 6.55 7.67
N ARG A 325 22.31 7.84 7.51
CA ARG A 325 21.55 8.94 8.12
C ARG A 325 21.14 10.01 7.11
N SER A 326 21.82 10.07 5.98
CA SER A 326 21.56 11.05 4.94
C SER A 326 21.40 10.40 3.58
N ARG A 327 20.98 11.19 2.60
CA ARG A 327 20.86 10.79 1.19
C ARG A 327 22.18 10.27 0.60
N ALA A 328 23.32 10.68 1.18
CA ALA A 328 24.64 10.25 0.74
C ALA A 328 24.80 8.74 0.77
N ALA A 329 24.23 8.04 1.75
CA ALA A 329 24.29 6.57 1.80
C ALA A 329 23.65 5.92 0.57
N ALA A 330 22.48 6.39 0.13
CA ALA A 330 21.82 5.88 -1.06
C ALA A 330 22.53 6.31 -2.37
N ILE A 331 23.16 7.48 -2.40
CA ILE A 331 24.01 7.91 -3.51
C ILE A 331 25.26 6.99 -3.61
N VAL A 332 25.94 6.75 -2.49
CA VAL A 332 27.10 5.83 -2.44
C VAL A 332 26.71 4.43 -2.89
N HIS A 333 25.55 3.92 -2.45
CA HIS A 333 25.02 2.64 -2.92
C HIS A 333 24.94 2.57 -4.46
N ALA A 334 24.39 3.58 -5.11
CA ALA A 334 24.28 3.64 -6.57
C ALA A 334 25.67 3.71 -7.25
N LEU A 335 26.60 4.48 -6.67
CA LEU A 335 27.98 4.60 -7.18
C LEU A 335 28.76 3.29 -7.00
N VAL A 336 28.55 2.54 -5.92
CA VAL A 336 29.14 1.21 -5.75
C VAL A 336 28.67 0.25 -6.83
N LEU A 337 27.37 0.23 -7.13
CA LEU A 337 26.84 -0.60 -8.22
C LEU A 337 27.37 -0.17 -9.59
N LEU A 338 27.49 1.12 -9.81
CA LEU A 338 28.15 1.67 -11.02
C LEU A 338 29.59 1.19 -11.14
N GLY A 339 30.35 1.23 -10.03
CA GLY A 339 31.71 0.70 -9.98
C GLY A 339 31.78 -0.78 -10.35
N VAL A 340 30.80 -1.58 -9.93
CA VAL A 340 30.72 -3.00 -10.29
C VAL A 340 30.55 -3.18 -11.81
N VAL A 341 29.72 -2.37 -12.48
CA VAL A 341 29.54 -2.41 -13.95
C VAL A 341 30.88 -2.24 -14.65
N TYR A 342 31.66 -1.22 -14.24
CA TYR A 342 32.92 -0.91 -14.92
C TYR A 342 34.08 -1.84 -14.55
N LEU A 343 34.09 -2.40 -13.35
CA LEU A 343 35.26 -3.10 -12.80
C LEU A 343 35.07 -4.60 -12.67
N ALA A 344 33.83 -5.08 -12.52
CA ALA A 344 33.54 -6.47 -12.15
C ALA A 344 32.55 -7.18 -13.07
N ALA A 345 32.14 -6.57 -14.19
CA ALA A 345 31.20 -7.18 -15.14
C ALA A 345 31.59 -8.62 -15.57
N PRO A 346 32.86 -8.93 -15.89
CA PRO A 346 33.24 -10.28 -16.27
C PRO A 346 33.08 -11.31 -15.12
N LEU A 347 33.24 -10.89 -13.88
CA LEU A 347 33.02 -11.75 -12.70
C LEU A 347 31.52 -11.99 -12.47
N VAL A 348 30.71 -10.95 -12.64
CA VAL A 348 29.26 -11.04 -12.52
C VAL A 348 28.66 -11.92 -13.60
N ALA A 349 29.21 -11.91 -14.83
CA ALA A 349 28.81 -12.76 -15.93
C ALA A 349 28.88 -14.28 -15.60
N GLN A 350 29.76 -14.68 -14.69
CA GLN A 350 29.94 -16.07 -14.27
C GLN A 350 28.91 -16.57 -13.25
N ILE A 351 28.08 -15.71 -12.71
CA ILE A 351 27.10 -16.07 -11.67
C ILE A 351 26.05 -17.03 -12.25
N PRO A 352 25.83 -18.22 -11.63
CA PRO A 352 24.76 -19.12 -12.05
C PRO A 352 23.38 -18.51 -11.84
N LEU A 353 22.46 -18.66 -12.79
CA LEU A 353 21.06 -18.19 -12.64
C LEU A 353 20.37 -18.87 -11.46
N ALA A 354 20.66 -20.16 -11.22
CA ALA A 354 20.18 -20.88 -10.05
C ALA A 354 20.66 -20.25 -8.71
N ALA A 355 21.82 -19.59 -8.69
CA ALA A 355 22.28 -18.87 -7.49
C ALA A 355 21.42 -17.62 -7.23
N LEU A 356 21.03 -16.90 -8.29
CA LEU A 356 20.10 -15.78 -8.16
C LEU A 356 18.71 -16.24 -7.73
N ALA A 357 18.23 -17.37 -8.29
CA ALA A 357 16.98 -17.99 -7.86
C ALA A 357 17.00 -18.33 -6.37
N GLY A 358 18.09 -18.92 -5.87
CA GLY A 358 18.27 -19.19 -4.44
C GLY A 358 18.21 -17.94 -3.54
N VAL A 359 18.84 -16.85 -3.97
CA VAL A 359 18.75 -15.56 -3.27
C VAL A 359 17.32 -15.04 -3.20
N LEU A 360 16.58 -15.12 -4.32
CA LEU A 360 15.18 -14.67 -4.38
C LEU A 360 14.24 -15.57 -3.58
N MET A 361 14.42 -16.89 -3.59
CA MET A 361 13.63 -17.81 -2.76
C MET A 361 13.81 -17.52 -1.27
N VAL A 362 15.04 -17.30 -0.80
CA VAL A 362 15.30 -16.91 0.60
C VAL A 362 14.71 -15.55 0.90
N THR A 363 14.81 -14.60 -0.03
CA THR A 363 14.25 -13.25 0.13
C THR A 363 12.72 -13.30 0.19
N ALA A 364 12.07 -14.09 -0.67
CA ALA A 364 10.64 -14.32 -0.65
C ALA A 364 10.17 -14.88 0.71
N GLY A 365 10.89 -15.87 1.25
CA GLY A 365 10.61 -16.41 2.58
C GLY A 365 10.75 -15.38 3.71
N ARG A 366 11.64 -14.39 3.57
CA ARG A 366 11.83 -13.31 4.56
C ARG A 366 10.76 -12.22 4.45
N VAL A 367 10.21 -12.01 3.26
CA VAL A 367 9.10 -11.07 3.02
C VAL A 367 7.83 -11.57 3.71
N VAL A 368 7.62 -12.88 3.74
CA VAL A 368 6.47 -13.52 4.40
C VAL A 368 6.66 -13.55 5.91
N SER A 369 5.96 -12.68 6.62
CA SER A 369 5.97 -12.65 8.08
C SER A 369 4.88 -13.52 8.68
N ILE A 370 5.21 -14.77 9.04
CA ILE A 370 4.27 -15.70 9.70
C ILE A 370 3.72 -15.10 11.01
N ARG A 371 4.53 -14.35 11.74
CA ARG A 371 4.11 -13.69 12.98
C ARG A 371 3.04 -12.63 12.72
N THR A 372 3.22 -11.82 11.68
CA THR A 372 2.24 -10.80 11.26
C THR A 372 0.97 -11.45 10.76
N ALA A 373 1.07 -12.48 9.92
CA ALA A 373 -0.08 -13.24 9.43
C ALA A 373 -0.92 -13.82 10.59
N ARG A 374 -0.28 -14.45 11.57
CA ARG A 374 -0.97 -14.98 12.78
C ARG A 374 -1.66 -13.88 13.59
N ARG A 375 -1.06 -12.71 13.72
CA ARG A 375 -1.68 -11.57 14.43
C ARG A 375 -2.93 -11.08 13.72
N ILE A 376 -2.88 -10.94 12.38
CA ILE A 376 -4.04 -10.48 11.59
C ILE A 376 -5.16 -11.54 11.63
N LEU A 377 -4.83 -12.81 11.45
CA LEU A 377 -5.82 -13.90 11.50
C LEU A 377 -6.48 -14.03 12.88
N GLY A 378 -5.78 -13.64 13.95
CA GLY A 378 -6.30 -13.62 15.32
C GLY A 378 -6.97 -12.28 15.74
N SER A 379 -7.02 -11.25 14.86
CA SER A 379 -7.60 -9.94 15.17
C SER A 379 -9.12 -9.94 15.01
N THR A 380 -9.63 -9.28 14.00
CA THR A 380 -11.07 -9.28 13.67
C THR A 380 -11.37 -10.20 12.48
N ARG A 381 -12.60 -10.74 12.41
CA ARG A 381 -13.02 -11.54 11.23
C ARG A 381 -12.90 -10.76 9.92
N GLN A 382 -13.12 -9.44 9.96
CA GLN A 382 -13.05 -8.57 8.79
C GLN A 382 -11.62 -8.42 8.31
N ASP A 383 -10.67 -8.18 9.22
CA ASP A 383 -9.26 -8.07 8.90
C ASP A 383 -8.69 -9.40 8.39
N ALA A 384 -9.08 -10.52 9.02
CA ALA A 384 -8.70 -11.86 8.58
C ALA A 384 -9.21 -12.15 7.16
N VAL A 385 -10.48 -11.83 6.86
CA VAL A 385 -11.07 -12.00 5.53
C VAL A 385 -10.36 -11.11 4.51
N ALA A 386 -10.14 -9.82 4.82
CA ALA A 386 -9.43 -8.91 3.92
C ALA A 386 -8.02 -9.41 3.61
N PHE A 387 -7.27 -9.87 4.63
CA PHE A 387 -5.93 -10.42 4.48
C PHE A 387 -5.91 -11.67 3.60
N VAL A 388 -6.74 -12.68 3.91
CA VAL A 388 -6.78 -13.96 3.18
C VAL A 388 -7.25 -13.74 1.75
N LEU A 389 -8.33 -12.95 1.57
CA LEU A 389 -8.87 -12.65 0.25
C LEU A 389 -7.81 -11.97 -0.63
N THR A 390 -7.12 -10.95 -0.11
CA THR A 390 -6.06 -10.26 -0.84
C THR A 390 -4.91 -11.21 -1.19
N ALA A 391 -4.46 -12.04 -0.24
CA ALA A 391 -3.38 -12.99 -0.50
C ALA A 391 -3.75 -14.03 -1.57
N VAL A 392 -4.95 -14.61 -1.46
CA VAL A 392 -5.43 -15.62 -2.43
C VAL A 392 -5.59 -15.01 -3.82
N ILE A 393 -6.23 -13.83 -3.93
CA ILE A 393 -6.41 -13.16 -5.21
C ILE A 393 -5.05 -12.80 -5.83
N THR A 394 -4.09 -12.33 -5.02
CA THR A 394 -2.74 -12.00 -5.50
C THR A 394 -2.06 -13.22 -6.14
N VAL A 395 -2.20 -14.41 -5.55
CA VAL A 395 -1.56 -15.63 -6.06
C VAL A 395 -2.32 -16.23 -7.25
N SER A 396 -3.66 -16.12 -7.24
CA SER A 396 -4.53 -16.81 -8.23
C SER A 396 -4.78 -16.01 -9.49
N PHE A 397 -4.78 -14.68 -9.38
CA PHE A 397 -5.08 -13.76 -10.49
C PHE A 397 -3.92 -12.80 -10.72
N ASP A 398 -4.13 -11.84 -11.62
CA ASP A 398 -3.20 -10.75 -11.83
C ASP A 398 -3.14 -9.83 -10.60
N LEU A 399 -1.94 -9.36 -10.30
CA LEU A 399 -1.64 -8.44 -9.20
C LEU A 399 -2.47 -7.15 -9.26
N ILE A 400 -2.76 -6.66 -10.46
CA ILE A 400 -3.59 -5.46 -10.70
C ILE A 400 -5.00 -5.69 -10.18
N VAL A 401 -5.58 -6.83 -10.55
CA VAL A 401 -6.92 -7.26 -10.12
C VAL A 401 -6.94 -7.46 -8.59
N ALA A 402 -5.88 -8.02 -8.02
CA ALA A 402 -5.78 -8.23 -6.57
C ALA A 402 -5.80 -6.92 -5.78
N ILE A 403 -5.07 -5.90 -6.22
CA ILE A 403 -5.07 -4.57 -5.56
C ILE A 403 -6.45 -3.94 -5.65
N GLN A 404 -7.07 -3.97 -6.83
CA GLN A 404 -8.40 -3.38 -7.04
C GLN A 404 -9.46 -4.05 -6.16
N ILE A 405 -9.53 -5.38 -6.19
CA ILE A 405 -10.49 -6.15 -5.37
C ILE A 405 -10.20 -5.98 -3.88
N GLY A 406 -8.93 -6.03 -3.47
CA GLY A 406 -8.53 -5.82 -2.08
C GLY A 406 -8.95 -4.45 -1.56
N LEU A 407 -8.74 -3.39 -2.35
CA LEU A 407 -9.14 -2.02 -2.00
C LEU A 407 -10.66 -1.87 -1.93
N VAL A 408 -11.38 -2.40 -2.91
CA VAL A 408 -12.87 -2.37 -2.93
C VAL A 408 -13.43 -3.16 -1.75
N ALA A 409 -12.93 -4.37 -1.50
CA ALA A 409 -13.36 -5.19 -0.37
C ALA A 409 -13.10 -4.49 0.98
N ALA A 410 -11.91 -3.90 1.15
CA ALA A 410 -11.58 -3.16 2.36
C ALA A 410 -12.47 -1.92 2.55
N ALA A 411 -12.75 -1.17 1.48
CA ALA A 411 -13.66 -0.02 1.52
C ALA A 411 -15.08 -0.45 1.91
N LEU A 412 -15.62 -1.51 1.31
CA LEU A 412 -16.95 -2.05 1.62
C LEU A 412 -17.04 -2.55 3.07
N LEU A 413 -16.04 -3.29 3.54
CA LEU A 413 -15.99 -3.78 4.93
C LEU A 413 -15.92 -2.62 5.93
N THR A 414 -15.16 -1.58 5.64
CA THR A 414 -15.04 -0.38 6.46
C THR A 414 -16.35 0.42 6.48
N LEU A 415 -16.98 0.62 5.31
CA LEU A 415 -18.30 1.26 5.22
C LEU A 415 -19.36 0.50 6.02
N ARG A 416 -19.38 -0.84 5.90
CA ARG A 416 -20.28 -1.70 6.69
C ARG A 416 -20.03 -1.57 8.18
N GLN A 417 -18.78 -1.43 8.60
CA GLN A 417 -18.44 -1.22 10.01
C GLN A 417 -18.92 0.15 10.50
N PHE A 418 -18.72 1.21 9.72
CA PHE A 418 -19.20 2.55 10.04
C PHE A 418 -20.73 2.61 10.10
N ALA A 419 -21.42 1.90 9.19
CA ALA A 419 -22.88 1.80 9.24
C ALA A 419 -23.41 1.18 10.54
N LYS A 420 -22.63 0.30 11.19
CA LYS A 420 -22.97 -0.30 12.48
C LYS A 420 -22.69 0.60 13.68
N LEU A 421 -21.81 1.62 13.53
CA LEU A 421 -21.46 2.54 14.62
C LEU A 421 -22.54 3.60 14.87
N GLY A 422 -23.40 3.88 13.90
CA GLY A 422 -24.59 4.71 14.07
C GLY A 422 -25.74 3.89 14.64
N GLY A 423 -26.55 4.47 15.50
CA GLY A 423 -27.71 3.78 16.05
C GLY A 423 -28.73 4.71 16.66
N VAL A 424 -29.92 4.17 16.82
CA VAL A 424 -31.03 4.78 17.54
C VAL A 424 -31.16 4.07 18.87
N ARG A 425 -31.26 4.81 19.95
CA ARG A 425 -31.50 4.24 21.29
C ARG A 425 -32.65 4.97 21.94
N ARG A 426 -33.65 4.21 22.43
CA ARG A 426 -34.69 4.77 23.27
C ARG A 426 -34.10 5.12 24.64
N GLU A 427 -34.29 6.35 25.08
CA GLU A 427 -33.86 6.82 26.40
C GLU A 427 -35.09 6.99 27.31
N ALA A 428 -34.92 6.69 28.58
CA ALA A 428 -35.91 7.03 29.60
C ALA A 428 -35.91 8.55 29.85
N ILE A 429 -37.07 9.12 30.12
CA ILE A 429 -37.18 10.51 30.54
C ILE A 429 -36.58 10.64 31.93
N ALA A 430 -35.56 11.51 32.08
CA ALA A 430 -34.90 11.74 33.35
C ALA A 430 -35.80 12.54 34.32
N GLY A 431 -35.71 12.25 35.62
CA GLY A 431 -36.41 12.95 36.66
C GLY A 431 -37.61 12.20 37.23
N ARG A 432 -38.53 12.92 37.89
CA ARG A 432 -39.77 12.32 38.41
C ARG A 432 -40.71 11.95 37.27
N ALA A 433 -41.23 10.75 37.27
CA ALA A 433 -42.24 10.32 36.32
C ALA A 433 -43.51 11.19 36.48
N HIS A 434 -44.09 11.62 35.38
CA HIS A 434 -45.33 12.35 35.30
C HIS A 434 -46.36 11.50 34.59
N ASP A 435 -47.62 11.66 34.96
CA ASP A 435 -48.70 11.00 34.24
C ASP A 435 -48.74 11.44 32.77
N GLY A 436 -48.69 10.47 31.87
CA GLY A 436 -48.62 10.67 30.42
C GLY A 436 -47.21 10.51 29.83
N ASP A 437 -46.16 10.32 30.62
CA ASP A 437 -44.78 10.10 30.11
C ASP A 437 -44.69 8.80 29.29
N GLU A 438 -45.59 7.83 29.51
CA GLU A 438 -45.70 6.59 28.73
C GLU A 438 -46.03 6.84 27.24
N HIS A 439 -46.64 8.00 26.90
CA HIS A 439 -47.00 8.43 25.54
C HIS A 439 -45.88 9.23 24.85
N ILE A 440 -44.73 9.43 25.54
CA ILE A 440 -43.58 10.16 25.01
C ILE A 440 -42.42 9.19 24.82
N ALA A 441 -41.85 9.17 23.62
CA ALA A 441 -40.63 8.41 23.36
C ALA A 441 -39.46 9.36 23.04
N VAL A 442 -38.34 9.19 23.77
CA VAL A 442 -37.10 9.90 23.49
C VAL A 442 -36.14 8.96 22.78
N PHE A 443 -35.73 9.34 21.58
CA PHE A 443 -34.75 8.58 20.80
C PHE A 443 -33.46 9.37 20.65
N ARG A 444 -32.37 8.81 21.10
CA ARG A 444 -31.04 9.33 20.86
C ARG A 444 -30.46 8.74 19.60
N LEU A 445 -30.07 9.63 18.67
CA LEU A 445 -29.34 9.28 17.48
C LEU A 445 -27.84 9.53 17.72
N ASP A 446 -27.04 8.45 17.68
CA ASP A 446 -25.62 8.47 17.98
C ASP A 446 -24.78 8.18 16.72
N GLY A 447 -23.56 8.73 16.72
CA GLY A 447 -22.52 8.35 15.75
C GLY A 447 -22.69 8.94 14.37
N LEU A 448 -22.81 8.08 13.35
CA LEU A 448 -22.79 8.47 11.95
C LEU A 448 -24.16 8.17 11.31
N MET A 449 -24.77 9.17 10.71
CA MET A 449 -26.00 9.04 9.93
C MET A 449 -25.71 9.40 8.47
N PHE A 450 -25.55 8.37 7.66
CA PHE A 450 -25.19 8.47 6.25
C PHE A 450 -25.89 7.36 5.47
N PHE A 451 -25.75 7.36 4.14
CA PHE A 451 -26.47 6.44 3.25
C PHE A 451 -26.41 4.96 3.70
N GLY A 452 -25.29 4.49 4.29
CA GLY A 452 -25.14 3.10 4.77
C GLY A 452 -25.86 2.77 6.07
N ALA A 453 -26.33 3.78 6.84
CA ALA A 453 -27.06 3.59 8.12
C ALA A 453 -28.52 4.04 8.04
N ALA A 454 -28.89 4.81 7.02
CA ALA A 454 -30.15 5.52 6.88
C ALA A 454 -31.37 4.60 6.93
N GLU A 455 -31.36 3.54 6.13
CA GLU A 455 -32.49 2.59 6.04
C GLU A 455 -32.80 1.88 7.36
N ARG A 456 -31.76 1.49 8.11
CA ARG A 456 -31.93 0.87 9.41
C ARG A 456 -32.53 1.83 10.44
N ILE A 457 -32.07 3.09 10.45
CA ILE A 457 -32.57 4.13 11.35
C ILE A 457 -34.04 4.44 11.03
N LEU A 458 -34.39 4.54 9.74
CA LEU A 458 -35.77 4.70 9.30
C LEU A 458 -36.65 3.57 9.81
N HIS A 459 -36.21 2.33 9.63
CA HIS A 459 -36.98 1.14 10.05
C HIS A 459 -37.20 1.09 11.57
N GLU A 460 -36.15 1.37 12.37
CA GLU A 460 -36.24 1.38 13.84
C GLU A 460 -37.19 2.47 14.36
N LEU A 461 -37.16 3.68 13.76
CA LEU A 461 -38.01 4.80 14.18
C LEU A 461 -39.45 4.66 13.65
N ALA A 462 -39.65 4.16 12.43
CA ALA A 462 -40.96 3.94 11.87
C ALA A 462 -41.78 2.82 12.58
N ALA A 463 -41.09 1.89 13.22
CA ALA A 463 -41.71 0.79 13.97
C ALA A 463 -42.29 1.21 15.34
N VAL A 464 -42.13 2.45 15.75
CA VAL A 464 -42.61 2.95 17.04
C VAL A 464 -44.12 3.00 17.08
N GLN A 465 -44.72 2.41 18.13
CA GLN A 465 -46.15 2.35 18.35
C GLN A 465 -46.51 2.81 19.78
N GLY A 466 -47.76 3.22 19.98
CA GLY A 466 -48.30 3.54 21.30
C GLY A 466 -47.81 4.86 21.89
N VAL A 467 -47.25 5.76 21.08
CA VAL A 467 -46.78 7.07 21.54
C VAL A 467 -47.47 8.21 20.76
N GLU A 468 -47.63 9.33 21.41
CA GLU A 468 -48.22 10.55 20.84
C GLU A 468 -47.14 11.57 20.45
N VAL A 469 -45.99 11.54 21.11
CA VAL A 469 -44.87 12.44 20.87
C VAL A 469 -43.55 11.68 20.81
N VAL A 470 -42.76 11.97 19.79
CA VAL A 470 -41.38 11.48 19.64
C VAL A 470 -40.40 12.63 19.72
N ILE A 471 -39.40 12.53 20.58
CA ILE A 471 -38.27 13.46 20.67
C ILE A 471 -37.06 12.83 20.04
N LEU A 472 -36.56 13.37 18.93
CA LEU A 472 -35.32 12.93 18.28
C LEU A 472 -34.15 13.80 18.79
N ARG A 473 -33.26 13.18 19.56
CA ARG A 473 -32.09 13.84 20.12
C ARG A 473 -30.89 13.66 19.20
N LEU A 474 -30.45 14.76 18.55
CA LEU A 474 -29.37 14.79 17.56
C LEU A 474 -28.03 15.28 18.13
N SER A 475 -27.95 15.59 19.43
CA SER A 475 -26.78 16.20 20.07
C SER A 475 -25.51 15.36 19.96
N GLN A 476 -25.60 14.06 19.78
CA GLN A 476 -24.47 13.14 19.69
C GLN A 476 -24.25 12.61 18.27
N LEU A 477 -24.96 13.14 17.31
CA LEU A 477 -24.78 12.84 15.89
C LEU A 477 -23.51 13.53 15.40
N ARG A 478 -22.45 12.75 15.17
CA ARG A 478 -21.12 13.26 14.77
C ARG A 478 -21.02 13.62 13.31
N TYR A 479 -21.76 12.91 12.47
CA TYR A 479 -21.74 13.10 11.03
C TYR A 479 -23.15 12.90 10.46
N LEU A 480 -23.53 13.77 9.54
CA LEU A 480 -24.80 13.75 8.81
C LEU A 480 -24.50 14.12 7.36
N ASP A 481 -24.87 13.25 6.42
CA ASP A 481 -24.86 13.56 4.98
C ASP A 481 -26.27 13.89 4.45
N ALA A 482 -26.36 14.19 3.17
CA ALA A 482 -27.65 14.53 2.54
C ALA A 482 -28.64 13.36 2.62
N THR A 483 -28.19 12.11 2.49
CA THR A 483 -29.04 10.92 2.61
C THR A 483 -29.55 10.74 4.03
N GLY A 484 -28.69 10.92 5.03
CA GLY A 484 -29.09 10.88 6.43
C GLY A 484 -30.10 11.98 6.78
N ALA A 485 -29.91 13.19 6.25
CA ALA A 485 -30.87 14.29 6.43
C ALA A 485 -32.22 13.99 5.73
N GLN A 486 -32.20 13.41 4.53
CA GLN A 486 -33.41 12.97 3.83
C GLN A 486 -34.14 11.87 4.61
N THR A 487 -33.41 10.95 5.24
CA THR A 487 -34.03 9.93 6.12
C THR A 487 -34.74 10.56 7.32
N LEU A 488 -34.20 11.64 7.89
CA LEU A 488 -34.91 12.39 8.96
C LEU A 488 -36.21 13.00 8.43
N VAL A 489 -36.23 13.55 7.21
CA VAL A 489 -37.46 14.03 6.55
C VAL A 489 -38.50 12.91 6.46
N GLU A 490 -38.09 11.72 5.98
CA GLU A 490 -38.99 10.58 5.81
C GLU A 490 -39.50 10.03 7.15
N VAL A 491 -38.67 9.98 8.18
CA VAL A 491 -39.07 9.60 9.54
C VAL A 491 -40.10 10.58 10.08
N ILE A 492 -39.82 11.88 10.00
CA ILE A 492 -40.72 12.94 10.51
C ILE A 492 -42.05 12.83 9.77
N ARG A 493 -42.04 12.79 8.45
CA ARG A 493 -43.26 12.67 7.62
C ARG A 493 -44.08 11.42 7.97
N THR A 494 -43.41 10.28 8.15
CA THR A 494 -44.07 9.01 8.49
C THR A 494 -44.74 9.07 9.86
N LEU A 495 -44.08 9.65 10.85
CA LEU A 495 -44.59 9.78 12.22
C LEU A 495 -45.74 10.80 12.29
N GLU A 496 -45.54 11.99 11.67
CA GLU A 496 -46.57 13.04 11.64
C GLU A 496 -47.83 12.60 10.87
N ALA A 497 -47.70 11.83 9.78
CA ALA A 497 -48.83 11.24 9.06
C ALA A 497 -49.64 10.25 9.92
N ARG A 498 -49.01 9.63 10.93
CA ARG A 498 -49.65 8.74 11.91
C ARG A 498 -50.22 9.50 13.11
N GLY A 499 -50.17 10.83 13.10
CA GLY A 499 -50.62 11.65 14.21
C GLY A 499 -49.63 11.84 15.35
N VAL A 500 -48.40 11.27 15.23
CA VAL A 500 -47.35 11.40 16.22
C VAL A 500 -46.60 12.71 16.02
N THR A 501 -46.57 13.57 17.02
CA THR A 501 -45.83 14.85 16.96
C THR A 501 -44.33 14.61 17.12
N VAL A 502 -43.50 15.17 16.23
CA VAL A 502 -42.04 15.03 16.28
C VAL A 502 -41.39 16.31 16.78
N LEU A 503 -40.51 16.17 17.76
CA LEU A 503 -39.67 17.25 18.30
C LEU A 503 -38.21 16.93 18.01
N LEU A 504 -37.43 17.91 17.57
CA LEU A 504 -36.00 17.79 17.38
C LEU A 504 -35.26 18.47 18.53
N LYS A 505 -34.23 17.79 19.08
CA LYS A 505 -33.39 18.33 20.15
C LYS A 505 -31.92 18.31 19.78
N GLY A 506 -31.29 19.49 19.89
CA GLY A 506 -29.83 19.62 19.86
C GLY A 506 -29.24 19.32 18.48
N VAL A 507 -29.76 19.92 17.44
CA VAL A 507 -29.11 19.96 16.12
C VAL A 507 -27.82 20.75 16.27
N GLN A 508 -26.67 20.12 15.94
CA GLN A 508 -25.37 20.79 16.04
C GLN A 508 -25.23 21.85 14.93
N ASP A 509 -24.51 22.95 15.23
CA ASP A 509 -24.31 24.05 14.28
C ASP A 509 -23.76 23.60 12.93
N GLN A 510 -22.83 22.63 12.94
CA GLN A 510 -22.25 22.05 11.73
C GLN A 510 -23.27 21.33 10.82
N HIS A 511 -24.38 20.88 11.35
CA HIS A 511 -25.45 20.18 10.60
C HIS A 511 -26.63 21.09 10.28
N LEU A 512 -26.74 22.25 10.91
CA LEU A 512 -27.91 23.11 10.83
C LEU A 512 -28.23 23.57 9.41
N ASP A 513 -27.20 23.96 8.65
CA ASP A 513 -27.36 24.37 7.26
C ASP A 513 -27.83 23.24 6.35
N LEU A 514 -27.35 22.01 6.58
CA LEU A 514 -27.77 20.83 5.82
C LEU A 514 -29.22 20.48 6.15
N VAL A 515 -29.56 20.42 7.43
CA VAL A 515 -30.90 20.12 7.94
C VAL A 515 -31.95 21.12 7.42
N ARG A 516 -31.59 22.41 7.32
CA ARG A 516 -32.44 23.45 6.71
C ARG A 516 -32.60 23.26 5.20
N ARG A 517 -31.50 23.07 4.47
CA ARG A 517 -31.51 22.95 2.99
C ARG A 517 -32.22 21.71 2.50
N VAL A 518 -32.08 20.58 3.19
CA VAL A 518 -32.76 19.33 2.85
C VAL A 518 -34.26 19.36 3.24
N GLY A 519 -34.68 20.30 4.10
CA GLY A 519 -36.07 20.50 4.47
C GLY A 519 -36.51 19.78 5.75
N VAL A 520 -35.57 19.23 6.56
CA VAL A 520 -35.93 18.53 7.81
C VAL A 520 -36.77 19.42 8.74
N ILE A 521 -36.41 20.70 8.86
CA ILE A 521 -37.15 21.64 9.73
C ILE A 521 -38.52 21.99 9.12
N ALA A 522 -38.61 22.07 7.79
CA ALA A 522 -39.85 22.36 7.10
C ALA A 522 -40.92 21.26 7.22
N GLU A 523 -40.47 20.01 7.45
CA GLU A 523 -41.35 18.84 7.61
C GLU A 523 -41.95 18.75 9.03
N LEU A 524 -41.42 19.46 10.02
CA LEU A 524 -41.99 19.53 11.35
C LEU A 524 -43.33 20.26 11.30
N ARG A 525 -44.32 19.76 12.03
CA ARG A 525 -45.68 20.38 12.14
C ARG A 525 -45.61 21.85 12.55
N HIS A 526 -44.59 22.24 13.31
CA HIS A 526 -44.36 23.61 13.71
C HIS A 526 -42.86 23.93 13.87
N HIS A 527 -42.42 25.11 13.40
CA HIS A 527 -41.03 25.53 13.50
C HIS A 527 -40.48 25.63 14.96
N ARG A 528 -41.37 25.75 15.97
CA ARG A 528 -41.04 25.73 17.40
C ARG A 528 -40.75 24.34 17.95
N HIS A 529 -40.82 23.26 17.14
CA HIS A 529 -40.49 21.91 17.54
C HIS A 529 -38.97 21.61 17.47
N LEU A 530 -38.14 22.66 17.43
CA LEU A 530 -36.69 22.62 17.52
C LEU A 530 -36.24 23.14 18.87
N PHE A 531 -35.50 22.33 19.65
CA PHE A 531 -35.09 22.63 21.02
C PHE A 531 -33.59 22.49 21.25
N ASP A 532 -32.99 23.38 22.05
CA ASP A 532 -31.61 23.25 22.47
C ASP A 532 -31.47 22.43 23.77
N SER A 533 -32.50 22.41 24.61
CA SER A 533 -32.55 21.69 25.89
C SER A 533 -33.49 20.49 25.83
N LEU A 534 -33.08 19.35 26.41
CA LEU A 534 -33.92 18.16 26.51
C LEU A 534 -35.10 18.41 27.46
N ASP A 535 -34.89 19.12 28.57
CA ASP A 535 -35.93 19.40 29.53
C ASP A 535 -37.05 20.27 28.93
N ALA A 536 -36.68 21.28 28.14
CA ALA A 536 -37.64 22.09 27.40
C ALA A 536 -38.43 21.26 26.37
N ALA A 537 -37.76 20.33 25.64
CA ALA A 537 -38.44 19.45 24.71
C ALA A 537 -39.41 18.48 25.41
N VAL A 538 -39.03 17.93 26.56
CA VAL A 538 -39.86 17.03 27.38
C VAL A 538 -41.08 17.78 27.95
N GLU A 539 -40.90 18.98 28.50
CA GLU A 539 -42.02 19.76 29.00
C GLU A 539 -43.00 20.17 27.90
N HIS A 540 -42.47 20.51 26.73
CA HIS A 540 -43.30 20.77 25.55
C HIS A 540 -44.07 19.51 25.10
N ALA A 541 -43.41 18.32 25.10
CA ALA A 541 -44.04 17.03 24.79
C ALA A 541 -45.19 16.73 25.77
N ARG A 542 -44.96 16.91 27.09
CA ARG A 542 -45.97 16.75 28.15
C ARG A 542 -47.20 17.67 27.90
N SER A 543 -46.97 18.88 27.38
CA SER A 543 -48.06 19.81 27.06
C SER A 543 -48.94 19.32 25.89
N HIS A 544 -48.33 18.58 24.91
CA HIS A 544 -49.09 17.97 23.82
C HIS A 544 -49.92 16.79 24.32
N VAL A 545 -49.37 15.90 25.13
CA VAL A 545 -50.10 14.76 25.72
C VAL A 545 -51.28 15.21 26.57
N ARG A 546 -51.06 16.24 27.43
CA ARG A 546 -52.16 16.83 28.26
C ARG A 546 -53.29 17.36 27.40
N ARG A 547 -53.01 18.07 26.31
CA ARG A 547 -54.02 18.62 25.37
C ARG A 547 -54.76 17.51 24.64
N ALA A 548 -54.07 16.47 24.21
CA ALA A 548 -54.70 15.33 23.52
C ALA A 548 -55.71 14.62 24.44
N ARG A 549 -55.32 14.35 25.70
CA ARG A 549 -56.21 13.77 26.72
C ARG A 549 -57.44 14.62 27.05
N GLN A 550 -57.31 15.95 27.06
CA GLN A 550 -58.43 16.89 27.29
C GLN A 550 -59.36 17.00 26.10
N ALA A 551 -58.90 16.71 24.88
CA ALA A 551 -59.67 16.74 23.65
C ALA A 551 -60.48 15.45 23.38
N THR A 552 -60.17 14.36 24.12
CA THR A 552 -60.91 13.08 24.01
C THR A 552 -61.81 12.98 25.23
N PRO A 553 -63.11 13.35 25.15
CA PRO A 553 -64.05 13.09 26.23
C PRO A 553 -64.26 11.59 26.41
N ALA A 554 -64.35 11.13 27.66
CA ALA A 554 -64.56 9.74 28.10
C ALA A 554 -65.84 9.11 27.54
#